data_e5bd111e764e400e5fa846bf2fe6dd7a
#
_entry.id   e5bd111e764e400e5fa846bf2fe6dd7a
#
_cell.length_a   1.000
_cell.length_b   1.000
_cell.length_c   1.000
_cell.angle_alpha   90.00
_cell.angle_beta   90.00
_cell.angle_gamma   90.00
#
_symmetry.space_group_name_H-M   'P 1'
#
loop_
_entity.id
_entity.type
_entity.pdbx_description
1 polymer ?
#
loop_
_entity_poly.entity_id
_entity_poly.type
_entity_poly.pdbx_seq_one_letter_code
_entity_poly.pdbx_strand_id
1 'polypeptide(L)'
;MAPVFTPFLAPFLVCLLGLILDQLLGEPRRLHPLAGFGNLASVLERLLNSAPRNAWRSLILGALALCALVLPLLFLAIWLSAVLTGFWLLLAQAAALYFALSLRGLAEHGLAVAQPLQRGELDAARGQVSRIVSRQASALDEQGVAAAATESMLENGADAVFASLFWFLVGGIPGVIVHRAVNTLDAMWGYRNPQFLYFGRAAARLDDVMGWVPARLTALTYTLLGNRKLAWYCWRRQAPQWDSPNAGPVMAAGAGALNVQLGGPSPYAQGVKQRPYLGGTSPASANSIQAAIALVRHGTWLWLAVIFAITGLVVAVAGS
;
A
#
# COMPACT_ATOMS: atom_id res chain seq x y z
N MET A 1 34.05 -17.87 17.34
CA MET A 1 33.41 -18.19 16.04
C MET A 1 32.05 -17.48 16.01
N ALA A 2 31.92 -16.35 15.31
CA ALA A 2 30.61 -15.78 15.07
C ALA A 2 29.88 -16.73 14.10
N PRO A 3 28.63 -17.12 14.37
CA PRO A 3 27.95 -18.08 13.53
C PRO A 3 27.78 -17.50 12.13
N VAL A 4 28.31 -18.22 11.13
CA VAL A 4 28.20 -17.92 9.68
C VAL A 4 26.75 -17.79 9.21
N PHE A 5 25.79 -18.21 10.04
CA PHE A 5 24.34 -18.24 9.77
C PHE A 5 23.62 -16.90 9.89
N THR A 6 24.20 -15.89 10.55
CA THR A 6 23.50 -14.62 10.86
C THR A 6 23.17 -13.76 9.64
N PRO A 7 24.01 -13.58 8.60
CA PRO A 7 23.69 -12.68 7.50
C PRO A 7 22.53 -13.17 6.62
N PHE A 8 22.36 -14.48 6.48
CA PHE A 8 21.32 -15.04 5.61
C PHE A 8 19.93 -15.04 6.27
N LEU A 9 19.86 -15.12 7.61
CA LEU A 9 18.59 -15.02 8.36
C LEU A 9 18.16 -13.57 8.64
N ALA A 10 19.04 -12.60 8.44
CA ALA A 10 18.77 -11.20 8.74
C ALA A 10 17.51 -10.66 8.04
N PRO A 11 17.25 -10.90 6.74
CA PRO A 11 16.03 -10.41 6.09
C PRO A 11 14.74 -10.92 6.75
N PHE A 12 14.69 -12.20 7.11
CA PHE A 12 13.55 -12.78 7.82
C PHE A 12 13.38 -12.16 9.21
N LEU A 13 14.47 -12.04 9.99
CA LEU A 13 14.43 -11.48 11.34
C LEU A 13 13.98 -10.01 11.30
N VAL A 14 14.44 -9.22 10.34
CA VAL A 14 14.01 -7.82 10.19
C VAL A 14 12.54 -7.73 9.80
N CYS A 15 12.08 -8.53 8.85
CA CYS A 15 10.67 -8.55 8.46
C CYS A 15 9.77 -8.96 9.65
N LEU A 16 10.16 -9.98 10.39
CA LEU A 16 9.45 -10.43 11.58
C LEU A 16 9.43 -9.32 12.65
N LEU A 17 10.58 -8.71 12.94
CA LEU A 17 10.71 -7.65 13.94
C LEU A 17 9.91 -6.39 13.54
N GLY A 18 9.99 -5.97 12.27
CA GLY A 18 9.19 -4.85 11.75
C GLY A 18 7.69 -5.07 11.91
N LEU A 19 7.21 -6.29 11.61
CA LEU A 19 5.80 -6.65 11.79
C LEU A 19 5.40 -6.75 13.27
N ILE A 20 6.27 -7.26 14.14
CA ILE A 20 6.04 -7.27 15.60
C ILE A 20 5.93 -5.82 16.10
N LEU A 21 6.82 -4.94 15.69
CA LEU A 21 6.76 -3.52 16.07
C LEU A 21 5.47 -2.86 15.58
N ASP A 22 5.05 -3.10 14.34
CA ASP A 22 3.77 -2.60 13.81
C ASP A 22 2.59 -3.10 14.66
N GLN A 23 2.56 -4.39 15.02
CA GLN A 23 1.47 -4.95 15.83
C GLN A 23 1.47 -4.43 17.27
N LEU A 24 2.62 -4.21 17.89
CA LEU A 24 2.73 -3.76 19.27
C LEU A 24 2.52 -2.25 19.42
N LEU A 25 3.17 -1.46 18.57
CA LEU A 25 3.18 -0.01 18.68
C LEU A 25 2.07 0.66 17.87
N GLY A 26 1.66 0.03 16.74
CA GLY A 26 0.73 0.64 15.78
C GLY A 26 1.32 1.87 15.09
N GLU A 27 0.47 2.66 14.46
CA GLU A 27 0.90 3.91 13.83
C GLU A 27 1.14 5.01 14.88
N PRO A 28 2.32 5.68 14.87
CA PRO A 28 2.57 6.80 15.76
C PRO A 28 1.56 7.93 15.51
N ARG A 29 0.79 8.30 16.53
CA ARG A 29 -0.22 9.37 16.44
C ARG A 29 0.40 10.76 16.29
N ARG A 30 1.65 10.93 16.72
CA ARG A 30 2.42 12.19 16.63
C ARG A 30 3.79 11.88 16.04
N LEU A 31 4.35 12.83 15.30
CA LEU A 31 5.69 12.75 14.71
C LEU A 31 5.90 11.55 13.77
N HIS A 32 4.84 11.10 13.07
CA HIS A 32 5.02 10.06 12.05
C HIS A 32 5.90 10.59 10.91
N PRO A 33 7.02 9.92 10.53
CA PRO A 33 7.93 10.42 9.49
C PRO A 33 7.24 10.71 8.16
N LEU A 34 6.30 9.84 7.74
CA LEU A 34 5.54 10.06 6.50
C LEU A 34 4.60 11.27 6.57
N ALA A 35 4.03 11.58 7.74
CA ALA A 35 3.23 12.80 7.90
C ALA A 35 4.11 14.06 7.79
N GLY A 36 5.29 14.04 8.39
CA GLY A 36 6.29 15.12 8.23
C GLY A 36 6.73 15.28 6.78
N PHE A 37 6.98 14.16 6.08
CA PHE A 37 7.28 14.14 4.65
C PHE A 37 6.13 14.69 3.81
N GLY A 38 4.89 14.30 4.08
CA GLY A 38 3.70 14.82 3.41
C GLY A 38 3.52 16.33 3.61
N ASN A 39 3.79 16.86 4.81
CA ASN A 39 3.77 18.29 5.05
C ASN A 39 4.82 19.04 4.20
N LEU A 40 6.04 18.50 4.12
CA LEU A 40 7.10 19.05 3.26
C LEU A 40 6.70 19.01 1.78
N ALA A 41 6.11 17.89 1.33
CA ALA A 41 5.58 17.75 -0.02
C ALA A 41 4.50 18.79 -0.33
N SER A 42 3.60 19.06 0.61
CA SER A 42 2.56 20.10 0.47
C SER A 42 3.14 21.51 0.39
N VAL A 43 4.19 21.80 1.14
CA VAL A 43 4.89 23.10 1.06
C VAL A 43 5.54 23.27 -0.31
N LEU A 44 6.26 22.24 -0.76
CA LEU A 44 6.96 22.29 -2.05
C LEU A 44 5.98 22.38 -3.23
N GLU A 45 4.88 21.66 -3.16
CA GLU A 45 3.79 21.75 -4.15
C GLU A 45 3.25 23.19 -4.24
N ARG A 46 2.90 23.81 -3.13
CA ARG A 46 2.38 25.20 -3.12
C ARG A 46 3.37 26.21 -3.70
N LEU A 47 4.66 25.99 -3.51
CA LEU A 47 5.71 26.88 -4.05
C LEU A 47 5.93 26.67 -5.54
N LEU A 48 5.88 25.46 -6.03
CA LEU A 48 6.26 25.11 -7.40
C LEU A 48 5.07 24.98 -8.37
N ASN A 49 3.89 24.59 -7.88
CA ASN A 49 2.70 24.37 -8.70
C ASN A 49 1.84 25.63 -8.87
N SER A 50 2.48 26.78 -9.02
CA SER A 50 1.81 28.09 -9.15
C SER A 50 1.12 28.32 -10.50
N ALA A 51 1.45 27.54 -11.53
CA ALA A 51 0.89 27.67 -12.88
C ALA A 51 0.47 26.31 -13.47
N PRO A 52 -0.53 25.63 -12.89
CA PRO A 52 -0.88 24.25 -13.27
C PRO A 52 -1.42 24.14 -14.72
N ARG A 53 -1.86 25.26 -15.32
CA ARG A 53 -2.32 25.30 -16.72
C ARG A 53 -1.18 25.21 -17.75
N ASN A 54 0.06 25.51 -17.37
CA ASN A 54 1.23 25.32 -18.24
C ASN A 54 1.76 23.89 -18.10
N ALA A 55 1.36 23.01 -19.00
CA ALA A 55 1.64 21.58 -18.94
C ALA A 55 3.13 21.24 -18.79
N TRP A 56 4.00 21.83 -19.63
CA TRP A 56 5.43 21.55 -19.61
C TRP A 56 6.10 22.09 -18.34
N ARG A 57 5.81 23.31 -17.95
CA ARG A 57 6.36 23.89 -16.72
C ARG A 57 5.93 23.07 -15.50
N SER A 58 4.66 22.72 -15.41
CA SER A 58 4.11 21.96 -14.30
C SER A 58 4.73 20.56 -14.23
N LEU A 59 4.90 19.88 -15.38
CA LEU A 59 5.56 18.56 -15.45
C LEU A 59 7.02 18.63 -14.99
N ILE A 60 7.80 19.61 -15.46
CA ILE A 60 9.20 19.76 -15.09
C ILE A 60 9.33 20.07 -13.59
N LEU A 61 8.54 21.03 -13.09
CA LEU A 61 8.57 21.40 -11.68
C LEU A 61 8.11 20.25 -10.77
N GLY A 62 7.13 19.46 -11.19
CA GLY A 62 6.71 18.27 -10.48
C GLY A 62 7.79 17.19 -10.44
N ALA A 63 8.51 16.97 -11.54
CA ALA A 63 9.64 16.05 -11.57
C ALA A 63 10.81 16.54 -10.69
N LEU A 64 11.11 17.83 -10.72
CA LEU A 64 12.12 18.44 -9.83
C LEU A 64 11.71 18.33 -8.35
N ALA A 65 10.44 18.56 -8.03
CA ALA A 65 9.91 18.40 -6.69
C ALA A 65 10.04 16.96 -6.20
N LEU A 66 9.69 15.97 -7.04
CA LEU A 66 9.90 14.55 -6.77
C LEU A 66 11.37 14.27 -6.46
N CYS A 67 12.28 14.70 -7.32
CA CYS A 67 13.72 14.50 -7.12
C CYS A 67 14.22 15.18 -5.84
N ALA A 68 13.81 16.41 -5.58
CA ALA A 68 14.21 17.17 -4.39
C ALA A 68 13.76 16.51 -3.08
N LEU A 69 12.63 15.78 -3.10
CA LEU A 69 12.12 15.07 -1.92
C LEU A 69 12.69 13.64 -1.79
N VAL A 70 12.84 12.91 -2.90
CA VAL A 70 13.20 11.50 -2.85
C VAL A 70 14.71 11.30 -2.82
N LEU A 71 15.51 12.08 -3.57
CA LEU A 71 16.95 11.88 -3.64
C LEU A 71 17.67 12.07 -2.29
N PRO A 72 17.37 13.11 -1.47
CA PRO A 72 17.99 13.24 -0.15
C PRO A 72 17.69 12.04 0.77
N LEU A 73 16.47 11.51 0.73
CA LEU A 73 16.09 10.32 1.49
C LEU A 73 16.84 9.08 1.00
N LEU A 74 16.97 8.91 -0.31
CA LEU A 74 17.72 7.82 -0.92
C LEU A 74 19.20 7.87 -0.50
N PHE A 75 19.85 9.04 -0.64
CA PHE A 75 21.25 9.22 -0.24
C PHE A 75 21.47 8.98 1.27
N LEU A 76 20.57 9.50 2.12
CA LEU A 76 20.62 9.25 3.56
C LEU A 76 20.47 7.75 3.88
N ALA A 77 19.53 7.07 3.21
CA ALA A 77 19.29 5.64 3.40
C ALA A 77 20.49 4.78 2.95
N ILE A 78 21.13 5.13 1.82
CA ILE A 78 22.36 4.48 1.34
C ILE A 78 23.49 4.72 2.34
N TRP A 79 23.68 5.96 2.78
CA TRP A 79 24.72 6.31 3.74
C TRP A 79 24.53 5.56 5.07
N LEU A 80 23.32 5.53 5.62
CA LEU A 80 23.01 4.76 6.84
C LEU A 80 23.32 3.27 6.66
N SER A 81 22.95 2.70 5.51
CA SER A 81 23.21 1.29 5.20
C SER A 81 24.70 0.98 5.06
N ALA A 82 25.53 1.96 4.66
CA ALA A 82 26.97 1.80 4.51
C ALA A 82 27.76 1.99 5.83
N VAL A 83 27.27 2.88 6.70
CA VAL A 83 27.98 3.23 7.95
C VAL A 83 27.56 2.31 9.11
N LEU A 84 26.30 1.92 9.18
CA LEU A 84 25.79 1.07 10.26
C LEU A 84 26.16 -0.38 10.01
N THR A 85 26.55 -1.08 11.09
CA THR A 85 26.92 -2.49 11.06
C THR A 85 26.30 -3.25 12.24
N GLY A 86 26.21 -4.59 12.12
CA GLY A 86 25.78 -5.46 13.21
C GLY A 86 24.41 -5.09 13.76
N PHE A 87 24.33 -4.97 15.08
CA PHE A 87 23.08 -4.66 15.79
C PHE A 87 22.43 -3.33 15.36
N TRP A 88 23.24 -2.28 15.14
CA TRP A 88 22.72 -0.96 14.75
C TRP A 88 22.11 -0.96 13.35
N LEU A 89 22.68 -1.72 12.43
CA LEU A 89 22.08 -1.91 11.09
C LEU A 89 20.76 -2.65 11.18
N LEU A 90 20.69 -3.73 11.96
CA LEU A 90 19.45 -4.50 12.16
C LEU A 90 18.37 -3.62 12.79
N LEU A 91 18.70 -2.81 13.79
CA LEU A 91 17.75 -1.89 14.40
C LEU A 91 17.25 -0.82 13.42
N ALA A 92 18.14 -0.23 12.63
CA ALA A 92 17.79 0.75 11.61
C ALA A 92 16.89 0.15 10.51
N GLN A 93 17.19 -1.07 10.07
CA GLN A 93 16.36 -1.81 9.11
C GLN A 93 14.97 -2.10 9.66
N ALA A 94 14.88 -2.60 10.91
CA ALA A 94 13.60 -2.87 11.55
C ALA A 94 12.77 -1.59 11.76
N ALA A 95 13.40 -0.48 12.14
CA ALA A 95 12.75 0.80 12.29
C ALA A 95 12.25 1.34 10.95
N ALA A 96 13.08 1.28 9.88
CA ALA A 96 12.69 1.72 8.55
C ALA A 96 11.48 0.91 8.03
N LEU A 97 11.50 -0.40 8.24
CA LEU A 97 10.39 -1.27 7.84
C LEU A 97 9.14 -1.02 8.69
N TYR A 98 9.27 -0.85 10.01
CA TYR A 98 8.17 -0.51 10.90
C TYR A 98 7.45 0.77 10.47
N PHE A 99 8.17 1.85 10.17
CA PHE A 99 7.57 3.10 9.70
C PHE A 99 6.98 2.99 8.27
N ALA A 100 7.36 2.00 7.52
CA ALA A 100 6.81 1.73 6.19
C ALA A 100 5.56 0.85 6.23
N LEU A 101 5.44 -0.05 7.20
CA LEU A 101 4.32 -0.96 7.36
C LEU A 101 3.11 -0.26 7.99
N SER A 102 1.92 -0.76 7.69
CA SER A 102 0.66 -0.34 8.31
C SER A 102 -0.35 -1.51 8.33
N LEU A 103 0.06 -2.69 8.80
CA LEU A 103 -0.84 -3.84 8.89
C LEU A 103 -1.85 -3.67 10.02
N ARG A 104 -1.40 -3.15 11.18
CA ARG A 104 -2.28 -2.85 12.30
C ARG A 104 -3.18 -1.64 12.00
N GLY A 105 -2.62 -0.55 11.46
CA GLY A 105 -3.39 0.64 11.08
C GLY A 105 -4.48 0.32 10.05
N LEU A 106 -4.15 -0.51 9.05
CA LEU A 106 -5.12 -1.02 8.07
C LEU A 106 -6.30 -1.73 8.77
N ALA A 107 -6.01 -2.63 9.71
CA ALA A 107 -7.04 -3.36 10.43
C ALA A 107 -7.89 -2.43 11.32
N GLU A 108 -7.26 -1.49 12.04
CA GLU A 108 -7.95 -0.50 12.87
C GLU A 108 -8.90 0.37 12.04
N HIS A 109 -8.46 0.88 10.88
CA HIS A 109 -9.30 1.67 9.98
C HIS A 109 -10.44 0.86 9.37
N GLY A 110 -10.18 -0.36 8.92
CA GLY A 110 -11.23 -1.23 8.38
C GLY A 110 -12.27 -1.60 9.42
N LEU A 111 -11.86 -1.96 10.64
CA LEU A 111 -12.76 -2.28 11.73
C LEU A 111 -13.56 -1.05 12.19
N ALA A 112 -12.98 0.15 12.16
CA ALA A 112 -13.68 1.39 12.48
C ALA A 112 -14.87 1.66 11.52
N VAL A 113 -14.82 1.15 10.28
CA VAL A 113 -15.96 1.18 9.33
C VAL A 113 -16.89 -0.01 9.53
N ALA A 114 -16.34 -1.23 9.71
CA ALA A 114 -17.12 -2.44 9.79
C ALA A 114 -18.04 -2.50 11.03
N GLN A 115 -17.55 -2.04 12.19
CA GLN A 115 -18.30 -2.08 13.44
C GLN A 115 -19.58 -1.24 13.42
N PRO A 116 -19.57 0.05 13.01
CA PRO A 116 -20.80 0.82 12.86
C PRO A 116 -21.77 0.19 11.82
N LEU A 117 -21.26 -0.32 10.69
CA LEU A 117 -22.12 -1.00 9.71
C LEU A 117 -22.84 -2.22 10.31
N GLN A 118 -22.17 -3.02 11.14
CA GLN A 118 -22.80 -4.16 11.82
C GLN A 118 -23.89 -3.76 12.80
N ARG A 119 -23.81 -2.53 13.33
CA ARG A 119 -24.85 -1.98 14.24
C ARG A 119 -25.95 -1.21 13.50
N GLY A 120 -25.90 -1.12 12.16
CA GLY A 120 -26.85 -0.32 11.38
C GLY A 120 -26.63 1.20 11.49
N GLU A 121 -25.47 1.64 11.99
CA GLU A 121 -25.10 3.05 12.19
C GLU A 121 -24.44 3.62 10.93
N LEU A 122 -25.22 3.78 9.85
CA LEU A 122 -24.69 4.14 8.52
C LEU A 122 -23.91 5.47 8.52
N ASP A 123 -24.41 6.50 9.22
CA ASP A 123 -23.74 7.81 9.22
C ASP A 123 -22.40 7.77 9.98
N ALA A 124 -22.29 6.99 11.04
CA ALA A 124 -21.03 6.74 11.71
C ALA A 124 -20.04 6.01 10.78
N ALA A 125 -20.49 5.00 10.03
CA ALA A 125 -19.69 4.28 9.06
C ALA A 125 -19.23 5.19 7.90
N ARG A 126 -20.11 6.06 7.40
CA ARG A 126 -19.76 7.10 6.40
C ARG A 126 -18.67 8.04 6.92
N GLY A 127 -18.75 8.46 8.17
CA GLY A 127 -17.74 9.29 8.82
C GLY A 127 -16.36 8.59 8.90
N GLN A 128 -16.33 7.27 9.13
CA GLN A 128 -15.08 6.51 9.17
C GLN A 128 -14.53 6.25 7.77
N VAL A 129 -15.36 5.82 6.81
CA VAL A 129 -14.89 5.53 5.45
C VAL A 129 -14.38 6.76 4.74
N SER A 130 -14.91 7.96 5.02
CA SER A 130 -14.44 9.23 4.43
C SER A 130 -12.98 9.55 4.75
N ARG A 131 -12.39 8.92 5.78
CA ARG A 131 -10.99 9.09 6.16
C ARG A 131 -10.03 8.24 5.34
N ILE A 132 -10.54 7.22 4.66
CA ILE A 132 -9.73 6.22 3.95
C ILE A 132 -10.04 6.14 2.45
N VAL A 133 -11.03 6.89 1.96
CA VAL A 133 -11.36 6.94 0.54
C VAL A 133 -11.58 8.37 0.07
N SER A 134 -11.30 8.64 -1.20
CA SER A 134 -11.50 9.96 -1.83
C SER A 134 -12.92 10.17 -2.38
N ARG A 135 -13.84 9.21 -2.18
CA ARG A 135 -15.23 9.28 -2.64
C ARG A 135 -16.06 10.19 -1.73
N GLN A 136 -17.19 10.66 -2.28
CA GLN A 136 -18.19 11.38 -1.49
C GLN A 136 -18.95 10.38 -0.59
N ALA A 137 -18.42 10.12 0.60
CA ALA A 137 -18.93 9.10 1.52
C ALA A 137 -20.39 9.33 1.95
N SER A 138 -20.84 10.60 2.03
CA SER A 138 -22.21 10.97 2.39
C SER A 138 -23.28 10.46 1.41
N ALA A 139 -22.88 10.19 0.16
CA ALA A 139 -23.79 9.69 -0.89
C ALA A 139 -23.80 8.15 -1.00
N LEU A 140 -22.99 7.43 -0.19
CA LEU A 140 -22.92 5.97 -0.23
C LEU A 140 -24.03 5.36 0.68
N ASP A 141 -24.68 4.30 0.20
CA ASP A 141 -25.47 3.40 1.01
C ASP A 141 -24.58 2.41 1.78
N GLU A 142 -25.17 1.49 2.54
CA GLU A 142 -24.44 0.50 3.34
C GLU A 142 -23.52 -0.36 2.48
N GLN A 143 -24.01 -0.83 1.34
CA GLN A 143 -23.24 -1.64 0.40
C GLN A 143 -22.10 -0.82 -0.22
N GLY A 144 -22.34 0.43 -0.58
CA GLY A 144 -21.35 1.36 -1.12
C GLY A 144 -20.24 1.66 -0.12
N VAL A 145 -20.58 1.87 1.16
CA VAL A 145 -19.61 2.06 2.26
C VAL A 145 -18.78 0.80 2.45
N ALA A 146 -19.41 -0.37 2.51
CA ALA A 146 -18.73 -1.65 2.65
C ALA A 146 -17.80 -1.95 1.46
N ALA A 147 -18.27 -1.71 0.22
CA ALA A 147 -17.45 -1.89 -0.98
C ALA A 147 -16.24 -0.96 -0.98
N ALA A 148 -16.45 0.34 -0.66
CA ALA A 148 -15.37 1.32 -0.59
C ALA A 148 -14.31 0.96 0.46
N ALA A 149 -14.73 0.52 1.64
CA ALA A 149 -13.81 0.07 2.68
C ALA A 149 -13.09 -1.22 2.30
N THR A 150 -13.79 -2.21 1.72
CA THR A 150 -13.18 -3.47 1.26
C THR A 150 -12.13 -3.21 0.19
N GLU A 151 -12.41 -2.35 -0.80
CA GLU A 151 -11.46 -1.91 -1.82
C GLU A 151 -10.22 -1.28 -1.17
N SER A 152 -10.44 -0.36 -0.22
CA SER A 152 -9.34 0.31 0.50
C SER A 152 -8.46 -0.68 1.28
N MET A 153 -9.05 -1.70 1.91
CA MET A 153 -8.27 -2.73 2.62
C MET A 153 -7.40 -3.56 1.67
N LEU A 154 -7.93 -3.96 0.51
CA LEU A 154 -7.19 -4.74 -0.47
C LEU A 154 -6.05 -3.92 -1.11
N GLU A 155 -6.32 -2.68 -1.52
CA GLU A 155 -5.38 -1.79 -2.18
C GLU A 155 -4.27 -1.33 -1.22
N ASN A 156 -4.63 -0.79 -0.05
CA ASN A 156 -3.63 -0.38 0.96
C ASN A 156 -2.85 -1.56 1.54
N GLY A 157 -3.45 -2.77 1.59
CA GLY A 157 -2.74 -4.00 1.91
C GLY A 157 -1.61 -4.27 0.92
N ALA A 158 -1.85 -4.06 -0.38
CA ALA A 158 -0.80 -4.19 -1.39
C ALA A 158 0.31 -3.14 -1.20
N ASP A 159 -0.05 -1.88 -0.99
CA ASP A 159 0.90 -0.78 -0.97
C ASP A 159 1.65 -0.69 0.36
N ALA A 160 0.92 -0.69 1.48
CA ALA A 160 1.52 -0.46 2.80
C ALA A 160 2.06 -1.73 3.47
N VAL A 161 1.75 -2.93 2.96
CA VAL A 161 2.27 -4.17 3.53
C VAL A 161 3.14 -4.91 2.52
N PHE A 162 2.56 -5.44 1.44
CA PHE A 162 3.29 -6.31 0.53
C PHE A 162 4.38 -5.58 -0.27
N ALA A 163 4.09 -4.39 -0.78
CA ALA A 163 5.10 -3.61 -1.51
C ALA A 163 6.21 -3.10 -0.58
N SER A 164 5.88 -2.74 0.67
CA SER A 164 6.89 -2.37 1.68
C SER A 164 7.83 -3.54 2.00
N LEU A 165 7.29 -4.75 2.21
CA LEU A 165 8.09 -5.96 2.40
C LEU A 165 8.94 -6.27 1.17
N PHE A 166 8.35 -6.21 -0.03
CA PHE A 166 9.06 -6.47 -1.29
C PHE A 166 10.25 -5.54 -1.46
N TRP A 167 10.03 -4.22 -1.35
CA TRP A 167 11.11 -3.26 -1.56
C TRP A 167 12.18 -3.29 -0.47
N PHE A 168 11.79 -3.66 0.76
CA PHE A 168 12.78 -3.96 1.79
C PHE A 168 13.65 -5.17 1.42
N LEU A 169 13.07 -6.26 0.91
CA LEU A 169 13.80 -7.47 0.52
C LEU A 169 14.73 -7.22 -0.67
N VAL A 170 14.33 -6.37 -1.62
CA VAL A 170 15.12 -6.06 -2.83
C VAL A 170 16.19 -5.02 -2.56
N GLY A 171 15.89 -3.98 -1.80
CA GLY A 171 16.75 -2.80 -1.66
C GLY A 171 17.03 -2.36 -0.22
N GLY A 172 16.68 -3.15 0.79
CA GLY A 172 16.89 -2.81 2.19
C GLY A 172 16.24 -1.49 2.60
N ILE A 173 16.93 -0.71 3.44
CA ILE A 173 16.48 0.62 3.88
C ILE A 173 16.22 1.56 2.69
N PRO A 174 17.13 1.70 1.71
CA PRO A 174 16.89 2.54 0.52
C PRO A 174 15.62 2.15 -0.25
N GLY A 175 15.43 0.85 -0.49
CA GLY A 175 14.29 0.35 -1.25
C GLY A 175 12.96 0.70 -0.58
N VAL A 176 12.81 0.40 0.69
CA VAL A 176 11.54 0.64 1.40
C VAL A 176 11.25 2.12 1.62
N ILE A 177 12.29 2.95 1.90
CA ILE A 177 12.11 4.39 2.09
C ILE A 177 11.68 5.06 0.78
N VAL A 178 12.35 4.74 -0.34
CA VAL A 178 12.00 5.32 -1.65
C VAL A 178 10.59 4.90 -2.05
N HIS A 179 10.25 3.62 -1.91
CA HIS A 179 8.89 3.14 -2.19
C HIS A 179 7.84 3.94 -1.40
N ARG A 180 8.00 4.06 -0.08
CA ARG A 180 7.01 4.76 0.75
C ARG A 180 6.94 6.26 0.46
N ALA A 181 8.08 6.90 0.15
CA ALA A 181 8.11 8.31 -0.26
C ALA A 181 7.36 8.51 -1.58
N VAL A 182 7.62 7.69 -2.59
CA VAL A 182 6.97 7.76 -3.91
C VAL A 182 5.48 7.48 -3.80
N ASN A 183 5.08 6.44 -3.08
CA ASN A 183 3.69 6.09 -2.83
C ASN A 183 2.93 7.22 -2.09
N THR A 184 3.59 7.89 -1.13
CA THR A 184 3.01 9.06 -0.46
C THR A 184 2.83 10.24 -1.42
N LEU A 185 3.80 10.48 -2.31
CA LEU A 185 3.69 11.54 -3.31
C LEU A 185 2.61 11.24 -4.35
N ASP A 186 2.44 9.98 -4.77
CA ASP A 186 1.32 9.60 -5.63
C ASP A 186 -0.02 9.80 -4.94
N ALA A 187 -0.16 9.36 -3.69
CA ALA A 187 -1.38 9.58 -2.91
C ALA A 187 -1.75 11.07 -2.76
N MET A 188 -0.76 11.97 -2.76
CA MET A 188 -0.96 13.42 -2.64
C MET A 188 -1.13 14.12 -3.99
N TRP A 189 -0.37 13.72 -5.01
CA TRP A 189 -0.25 14.43 -6.28
C TRP A 189 -0.77 13.64 -7.50
N GLY A 190 -1.04 12.35 -7.37
CA GLY A 190 -1.44 11.46 -8.48
C GLY A 190 -2.86 11.70 -9.02
N TYR A 191 -3.60 12.66 -8.45
CA TYR A 191 -4.96 12.97 -8.88
C TYR A 191 -5.02 13.56 -10.29
N ARG A 192 -5.90 13.04 -11.13
CA ARG A 192 -6.16 13.54 -12.50
C ARG A 192 -7.15 14.72 -12.49
N ASN A 193 -6.83 15.75 -11.73
CA ASN A 193 -7.56 17.02 -11.69
C ASN A 193 -6.70 18.15 -12.29
N PRO A 194 -7.27 19.33 -12.57
CA PRO A 194 -6.53 20.44 -13.21
C PRO A 194 -5.27 20.87 -12.45
N GLN A 195 -5.22 20.69 -11.13
CA GLN A 195 -4.07 21.08 -10.30
C GLN A 195 -2.90 20.10 -10.44
N PHE A 196 -3.17 18.78 -10.47
CA PHE A 196 -2.14 17.76 -10.37
C PHE A 196 -1.87 16.98 -11.66
N LEU A 197 -2.71 17.14 -12.70
CA LEU A 197 -2.64 16.38 -13.94
C LEU A 197 -1.22 16.32 -14.56
N TYR A 198 -0.50 17.42 -14.49
CA TYR A 198 0.87 17.51 -15.00
C TYR A 198 1.91 17.45 -13.87
N PHE A 199 1.68 18.14 -12.78
CA PHE A 199 2.60 18.21 -11.64
C PHE A 199 2.84 16.84 -11.01
N GLY A 200 1.79 16.09 -10.72
CA GLY A 200 1.87 14.76 -10.09
C GLY A 200 2.27 13.64 -11.02
N ARG A 201 2.36 13.89 -12.34
CA ARG A 201 2.54 12.83 -13.34
C ARG A 201 3.82 12.02 -13.17
N ALA A 202 4.92 12.65 -12.76
CA ALA A 202 6.18 11.96 -12.52
C ALA A 202 6.09 11.03 -11.31
N ALA A 203 5.49 11.48 -10.20
CA ALA A 203 5.27 10.66 -9.00
C ALA A 203 4.34 9.47 -9.32
N ALA A 204 3.20 9.70 -9.97
CA ALA A 204 2.26 8.66 -10.36
C ALA A 204 2.90 7.59 -11.26
N ARG A 205 3.72 7.99 -12.23
CA ARG A 205 4.40 7.04 -13.11
C ARG A 205 5.49 6.24 -12.40
N LEU A 206 6.22 6.87 -11.51
CA LEU A 206 7.23 6.17 -10.72
C LEU A 206 6.57 5.17 -9.74
N ASP A 207 5.46 5.56 -9.11
CA ASP A 207 4.66 4.65 -8.28
C ASP A 207 4.10 3.48 -9.09
N ASP A 208 3.56 3.74 -10.28
CA ASP A 208 3.10 2.69 -11.20
C ASP A 208 4.22 1.65 -11.50
N VAL A 209 5.45 2.12 -11.73
CA VAL A 209 6.61 1.24 -11.99
C VAL A 209 7.02 0.47 -10.73
N MET A 210 7.14 1.14 -9.60
CA MET A 210 7.53 0.52 -8.33
C MET A 210 6.46 -0.47 -7.83
N GLY A 211 5.20 -0.17 -8.04
CA GLY A 211 4.07 -1.03 -7.67
C GLY A 211 3.87 -2.24 -8.59
N TRP A 212 4.50 -2.27 -9.79
CA TRP A 212 4.15 -3.26 -10.82
C TRP A 212 4.39 -4.71 -10.38
N VAL A 213 5.56 -5.04 -9.86
CA VAL A 213 5.87 -6.40 -9.36
C VAL A 213 5.11 -6.69 -8.06
N PRO A 214 5.16 -5.85 -7.02
CA PRO A 214 4.45 -6.09 -5.78
C PRO A 214 2.95 -6.36 -5.98
N ALA A 215 2.26 -5.59 -6.84
CA ALA A 215 0.85 -5.77 -7.11
C ALA A 215 0.53 -7.15 -7.69
N ARG A 216 1.39 -7.70 -8.56
CA ARG A 216 1.20 -9.06 -9.12
C ARG A 216 1.45 -10.14 -8.08
N LEU A 217 2.46 -9.97 -7.24
CA LEU A 217 2.72 -10.88 -6.12
C LEU A 217 1.59 -10.84 -5.09
N THR A 218 1.04 -9.66 -4.80
CA THR A 218 -0.14 -9.51 -3.94
C THR A 218 -1.37 -10.19 -4.55
N ALA A 219 -1.65 -9.96 -5.83
CA ALA A 219 -2.75 -10.61 -6.54
C ALA A 219 -2.61 -12.14 -6.54
N LEU A 220 -1.39 -12.67 -6.71
CA LEU A 220 -1.10 -14.10 -6.57
C LEU A 220 -1.35 -14.58 -5.14
N THR A 221 -0.91 -13.83 -4.14
CA THR A 221 -1.14 -14.13 -2.72
C THR A 221 -2.64 -14.23 -2.40
N TYR A 222 -3.43 -13.25 -2.82
CA TYR A 222 -4.88 -13.26 -2.65
C TYR A 222 -5.53 -14.44 -3.38
N THR A 223 -5.07 -14.73 -4.60
CA THR A 223 -5.54 -15.89 -5.38
C THR A 223 -5.27 -17.21 -4.66
N LEU A 224 -4.10 -17.38 -4.04
CA LEU A 224 -3.74 -18.61 -3.34
C LEU A 224 -4.53 -18.82 -2.05
N LEU A 225 -4.89 -17.75 -1.34
CA LEU A 225 -5.52 -17.80 -0.03
C LEU A 225 -7.06 -17.80 -0.05
N GLY A 226 -7.68 -17.38 -1.16
CA GLY A 226 -9.13 -17.31 -1.31
C GLY A 226 -9.71 -18.30 -2.32
N ASN A 227 -10.81 -17.92 -2.94
CA ASN A 227 -11.40 -18.69 -4.03
C ASN A 227 -10.49 -18.62 -5.29
N ARG A 228 -9.57 -19.57 -5.41
CA ARG A 228 -8.51 -19.58 -6.44
C ARG A 228 -9.04 -19.47 -7.86
N LYS A 229 -10.12 -20.19 -8.19
CA LYS A 229 -10.68 -20.20 -9.56
C LYS A 229 -11.28 -18.85 -9.91
N LEU A 230 -12.07 -18.28 -9.00
CA LEU A 230 -12.74 -17.01 -9.23
C LEU A 230 -11.72 -15.85 -9.20
N ALA A 231 -10.78 -15.85 -8.23
CA ALA A 231 -9.73 -14.83 -8.14
C ALA A 231 -8.87 -14.79 -9.41
N TRP A 232 -8.45 -15.95 -9.91
CA TRP A 232 -7.67 -16.04 -11.14
C TRP A 232 -8.47 -15.56 -12.36
N TYR A 233 -9.75 -15.96 -12.47
CA TYR A 233 -10.64 -15.49 -13.53
C TYR A 233 -10.80 -13.96 -13.50
N CYS A 234 -11.10 -13.39 -12.32
CA CYS A 234 -11.28 -11.95 -12.16
C CYS A 234 -9.98 -11.19 -12.48
N TRP A 235 -8.84 -11.66 -11.99
CA TRP A 235 -7.55 -11.06 -12.30
C TRP A 235 -7.30 -11.02 -13.81
N ARG A 236 -7.50 -12.14 -14.51
CA ARG A 236 -7.21 -12.24 -15.95
C ARG A 236 -8.20 -11.47 -16.83
N ARG A 237 -9.46 -11.38 -16.44
CA ARG A 237 -10.54 -10.85 -17.28
C ARG A 237 -11.02 -9.45 -16.88
N GLN A 238 -11.00 -9.12 -15.62
CA GLN A 238 -11.54 -7.86 -15.11
C GLN A 238 -10.44 -6.82 -14.84
N ALA A 239 -9.26 -7.23 -14.33
CA ALA A 239 -8.18 -6.30 -14.02
C ALA A 239 -7.75 -5.39 -15.19
N PRO A 240 -7.67 -5.85 -16.46
CA PRO A 240 -7.31 -5.00 -17.60
C PRO A 240 -8.27 -3.84 -17.86
N GLN A 241 -9.50 -3.90 -17.32
CA GLN A 241 -10.51 -2.86 -17.46
C GLN A 241 -10.37 -1.73 -16.43
N TRP A 242 -9.48 -1.89 -15.44
CA TRP A 242 -9.26 -0.92 -14.39
C TRP A 242 -8.23 0.15 -14.81
N ASP A 243 -8.43 1.39 -14.34
CA ASP A 243 -7.60 2.55 -14.72
C ASP A 243 -6.13 2.43 -14.29
N SER A 244 -5.88 1.83 -13.12
CA SER A 244 -4.53 1.62 -12.58
C SER A 244 -3.99 0.25 -12.95
N PRO A 245 -2.75 0.18 -13.48
CA PRO A 245 -2.12 -1.08 -13.84
C PRO A 245 -1.78 -1.96 -12.63
N ASN A 246 -1.79 -1.40 -11.43
CA ASN A 246 -1.45 -2.07 -10.17
C ASN A 246 -2.69 -2.37 -9.32
N ALA A 247 -3.57 -1.39 -9.12
CA ALA A 247 -4.80 -1.60 -8.38
C ALA A 247 -5.73 -2.62 -9.08
N GLY A 248 -5.77 -2.64 -10.42
CA GLY A 248 -6.57 -3.59 -11.18
C GLY A 248 -6.31 -5.05 -10.79
N PRO A 249 -5.09 -5.58 -10.92
CA PRO A 249 -4.71 -6.93 -10.47
C PRO A 249 -5.06 -7.21 -9.01
N VAL A 250 -4.70 -6.32 -8.10
CA VAL A 250 -4.91 -6.47 -6.66
C VAL A 250 -6.40 -6.55 -6.32
N MET A 251 -7.16 -5.58 -6.82
CA MET A 251 -8.59 -5.45 -6.56
C MET A 251 -9.40 -6.58 -7.17
N ALA A 252 -9.13 -6.93 -8.43
CA ALA A 252 -9.85 -8.00 -9.10
C ALA A 252 -9.54 -9.37 -8.47
N ALA A 253 -8.27 -9.66 -8.16
CA ALA A 253 -7.91 -10.91 -7.49
C ALA A 253 -8.48 -10.96 -6.07
N GLY A 254 -8.38 -9.88 -5.29
CA GLY A 254 -8.90 -9.82 -3.93
C GLY A 254 -10.42 -9.94 -3.88
N ALA A 255 -11.15 -9.21 -4.73
CA ALA A 255 -12.60 -9.31 -4.84
C ALA A 255 -13.05 -10.72 -5.26
N GLY A 256 -12.33 -11.33 -6.22
CA GLY A 256 -12.58 -12.71 -6.63
C GLY A 256 -12.26 -13.72 -5.53
N ALA A 257 -11.18 -13.52 -4.78
CA ALA A 257 -10.77 -14.37 -3.65
C ALA A 257 -11.85 -14.41 -2.56
N LEU A 258 -12.47 -13.26 -2.30
CA LEU A 258 -13.54 -13.09 -1.31
C LEU A 258 -14.94 -13.39 -1.87
N ASN A 259 -15.07 -13.63 -3.17
CA ASN A 259 -16.36 -13.76 -3.87
C ASN A 259 -17.29 -12.56 -3.62
N VAL A 260 -16.74 -11.35 -3.57
CA VAL A 260 -17.50 -10.10 -3.33
C VAL A 260 -17.51 -9.25 -4.59
N GLN A 261 -18.61 -8.52 -4.82
CA GLN A 261 -18.70 -7.54 -5.91
C GLN A 261 -18.17 -6.19 -5.43
N LEU A 262 -17.13 -5.70 -6.11
CA LEU A 262 -16.52 -4.39 -5.88
C LEU A 262 -16.55 -3.55 -7.17
N GLY A 263 -16.05 -2.34 -7.14
CA GLY A 263 -16.09 -1.44 -8.30
C GLY A 263 -17.47 -0.82 -8.51
N GLY A 264 -17.86 -0.72 -9.79
CA GLY A 264 -19.11 -0.09 -10.21
C GLY A 264 -19.12 1.45 -10.08
N PRO A 265 -20.23 2.09 -10.48
CA PRO A 265 -20.39 3.54 -10.39
C PRO A 265 -20.17 4.05 -8.97
N SER A 266 -19.44 5.16 -8.81
CA SER A 266 -19.16 5.71 -7.48
C SER A 266 -19.23 7.23 -7.50
N PRO A 267 -19.81 7.85 -6.44
CA PRO A 267 -19.92 9.30 -6.32
C PRO A 267 -18.57 9.92 -5.92
N TYR A 268 -18.16 10.96 -6.63
CA TYR A 268 -17.01 11.83 -6.34
C TYR A 268 -17.49 13.29 -6.34
N ALA A 269 -16.65 14.20 -5.86
CA ALA A 269 -16.98 15.63 -5.85
C ALA A 269 -17.30 16.20 -7.23
N GLN A 270 -16.73 15.61 -8.31
CA GLN A 270 -16.95 16.01 -9.69
C GLN A 270 -18.12 15.28 -10.38
N GLY A 271 -18.85 14.45 -9.67
CA GLY A 271 -19.95 13.64 -10.21
C GLY A 271 -19.73 12.13 -10.06
N VAL A 272 -20.58 11.34 -10.71
CA VAL A 272 -20.48 9.87 -10.66
C VAL A 272 -19.46 9.39 -11.67
N LYS A 273 -18.38 8.74 -11.17
CA LYS A 273 -17.39 8.07 -12.02
C LYS A 273 -17.88 6.65 -12.33
N GLN A 274 -18.01 6.34 -13.62
CA GLN A 274 -18.25 4.98 -14.07
C GLN A 274 -16.99 4.14 -13.94
N ARG A 275 -17.08 3.00 -13.24
CA ARG A 275 -15.99 2.06 -13.05
C ARG A 275 -16.47 0.66 -13.37
N PRO A 276 -15.62 -0.24 -13.87
CA PRO A 276 -15.99 -1.64 -14.07
C PRO A 276 -16.31 -2.32 -12.73
N TYR A 277 -17.17 -3.32 -12.77
CA TYR A 277 -17.35 -4.22 -11.62
C TYR A 277 -16.20 -5.23 -11.57
N LEU A 278 -15.78 -5.56 -10.35
CA LEU A 278 -14.72 -6.52 -10.06
C LEU A 278 -15.23 -7.59 -9.09
N GLY A 279 -14.65 -8.79 -9.19
CA GLY A 279 -14.90 -9.87 -8.25
C GLY A 279 -16.10 -10.75 -8.62
N GLY A 280 -16.76 -11.26 -7.59
CA GLY A 280 -17.91 -12.14 -7.70
C GLY A 280 -19.23 -11.40 -7.72
N THR A 281 -20.30 -12.08 -7.27
CA THR A 281 -21.68 -11.56 -7.30
C THR A 281 -22.23 -11.24 -5.93
N SER A 282 -21.56 -11.64 -4.84
CA SER A 282 -22.04 -11.36 -3.49
C SER A 282 -21.90 -9.88 -3.17
N PRO A 283 -22.93 -9.24 -2.59
CA PRO A 283 -22.86 -7.83 -2.23
C PRO A 283 -21.79 -7.60 -1.15
N ALA A 284 -21.15 -6.44 -1.20
CA ALA A 284 -20.23 -6.04 -0.12
C ALA A 284 -21.00 -5.77 1.18
N SER A 285 -20.37 -6.11 2.30
CA SER A 285 -20.94 -5.96 3.63
C SER A 285 -19.83 -5.72 4.67
N ALA A 286 -20.19 -5.48 5.93
CA ALA A 286 -19.22 -5.39 7.01
C ALA A 286 -18.30 -6.65 7.09
N ASN A 287 -18.85 -7.83 6.76
CA ASN A 287 -18.09 -9.07 6.76
C ASN A 287 -17.03 -9.08 5.63
N SER A 288 -17.29 -8.46 4.48
CA SER A 288 -16.30 -8.38 3.40
C SER A 288 -15.10 -7.50 3.79
N ILE A 289 -15.30 -6.47 4.60
CA ILE A 289 -14.20 -5.65 5.16
C ILE A 289 -13.32 -6.52 6.06
N GLN A 290 -13.92 -7.25 6.99
CA GLN A 290 -13.19 -8.14 7.90
C GLN A 290 -12.47 -9.27 7.14
N ALA A 291 -13.10 -9.82 6.11
CA ALA A 291 -12.49 -10.84 5.26
C ALA A 291 -11.29 -10.29 4.47
N ALA A 292 -11.36 -9.04 4.00
CA ALA A 292 -10.22 -8.39 3.34
C ALA A 292 -9.05 -8.16 4.31
N ILE A 293 -9.31 -7.70 5.54
CA ILE A 293 -8.30 -7.58 6.60
C ILE A 293 -7.65 -8.94 6.87
N ALA A 294 -8.47 -9.99 7.02
CA ALA A 294 -7.98 -11.35 7.27
C ALA A 294 -7.13 -11.86 6.09
N LEU A 295 -7.54 -11.58 4.85
CA LEU A 295 -6.79 -11.96 3.64
C LEU A 295 -5.41 -11.31 3.61
N VAL A 296 -5.30 -10.02 3.93
CA VAL A 296 -4.02 -9.32 4.04
C VAL A 296 -3.16 -9.92 5.15
N ARG A 297 -3.72 -10.16 6.34
CA ARG A 297 -2.99 -10.78 7.47
C ARG A 297 -2.46 -12.18 7.13
N HIS A 298 -3.30 -13.04 6.57
CA HIS A 298 -2.87 -14.37 6.16
C HIS A 298 -1.82 -14.32 5.05
N GLY A 299 -1.95 -13.38 4.11
CA GLY A 299 -0.95 -13.12 3.09
C GLY A 299 0.39 -12.69 3.68
N THR A 300 0.39 -11.85 4.69
CA THR A 300 1.60 -11.43 5.41
C THR A 300 2.30 -12.61 6.06
N TRP A 301 1.57 -13.49 6.74
CA TRP A 301 2.12 -14.71 7.31
C TRP A 301 2.66 -15.68 6.25
N LEU A 302 1.97 -15.81 5.12
CA LEU A 302 2.46 -16.59 3.99
C LEU A 302 3.79 -16.05 3.47
N TRP A 303 3.92 -14.72 3.31
CA TRP A 303 5.18 -14.10 2.90
C TRP A 303 6.30 -14.36 3.89
N LEU A 304 6.05 -14.21 5.20
CA LEU A 304 7.04 -14.53 6.22
C LEU A 304 7.48 -16.00 6.15
N ALA A 305 6.55 -16.93 5.94
CA ALA A 305 6.88 -18.36 5.81
C ALA A 305 7.74 -18.62 4.56
N VAL A 306 7.43 -17.97 3.44
CA VAL A 306 8.23 -18.08 2.20
C VAL A 306 9.62 -17.46 2.38
N ILE A 307 9.72 -16.28 3.01
CA ILE A 307 11.01 -15.64 3.31
C ILE A 307 11.85 -16.56 4.21
N PHE A 308 11.25 -17.13 5.25
CA PHE A 308 11.93 -18.07 6.15
C PHE A 308 12.44 -19.31 5.40
N ALA A 309 11.61 -19.90 4.54
CA ALA A 309 11.98 -21.08 3.75
C ALA A 309 13.14 -20.77 2.78
N ILE A 310 13.10 -19.62 2.09
CA ILE A 310 14.15 -19.20 1.16
C ILE A 310 15.46 -18.94 1.93
N THR A 311 15.39 -18.20 3.04
CA THR A 311 16.60 -17.91 3.84
C THR A 311 17.19 -19.16 4.46
N GLY A 312 16.35 -20.10 4.91
CA GLY A 312 16.79 -21.42 5.42
C GLY A 312 17.46 -22.27 4.34
N LEU A 313 16.92 -22.30 3.13
CA LEU A 313 17.52 -23.02 2.00
C LEU A 313 18.89 -22.43 1.63
N VAL A 314 19.01 -21.11 1.57
CA VAL A 314 20.29 -20.42 1.27
C VAL A 314 21.35 -20.78 2.33
N VAL A 315 20.97 -20.80 3.61
CA VAL A 315 21.86 -21.24 4.71
C VAL A 315 22.31 -22.69 4.53
N ALA A 316 21.38 -23.59 4.20
CA ALA A 316 21.69 -25.01 4.03
C ALA A 316 22.68 -25.23 2.86
N VAL A 317 22.49 -24.53 1.73
CA VAL A 317 23.36 -24.63 0.55
C VAL A 317 24.72 -23.96 0.79
N ALA A 318 24.79 -22.84 1.51
CA ALA A 318 26.05 -22.14 1.80
C ALA A 318 26.88 -22.85 2.89
N GLY A 319 26.28 -23.74 3.69
CA GLY A 319 26.95 -24.52 4.73
C GLY A 319 27.37 -25.93 4.31
N SER A 320 26.97 -26.38 3.12
CA SER A 320 27.40 -27.62 2.48
C SER A 320 28.64 -27.40 1.62
#